data_2ac1168e2a68cc22b7d5ee3f0abb8442
#
_entry.id   2ac1168e2a68cc22b7d5ee3f0abb8442
#
_cell.length_a   1.000
_cell.length_b   1.000
_cell.length_c   1.000
_cell.angle_alpha   90.00
_cell.angle_beta   90.00
_cell.angle_gamma   90.00
#
_symmetry.space_group_name_H-M   'P 1'
#
loop_
_entity.id
_entity.type
_entity.pdbx_description
1 polymer ?
#
loop_
_entity_poly.entity_id
_entity_poly.type
_entity_poly.pdbx_seq_one_letter_code
_entity_poly.pdbx_strand_id
1 'polypeptide(L)'
;MANNYLNRYAWLIDVIRRHEYITLTDISELWERSALNDTGDPLPERTFHNHRKSIEEIFGIEIKFNKARGYHLAGSDELSSEMNDWLLTSLAVSAAVNESKDLKDRILFAEMPSGKRFLTSIINAMKENKMIEVVHQAFGTPGPKDYLLSPYCVKAFKQRWYVLAKDEDTGTLKNFALDRMSEVRMTQKSFVLHDDFDAREYYKGYLGVYHDQTKVETVRLKVWWKQRDYFRTLPLNETMRETEVYDEWSIFECELAPTWEVEMELLQYNDWVEVLAPEELRNNMIEHAGNILNLYKNT
;
A
#
# COMPACT_ATOMS: atom_id res chain seq x y z
N MET A 1 -17.73 18.88 16.30
CA MET A 1 -16.53 19.76 16.38
C MET A 1 -15.24 19.04 15.97
N ALA A 2 -14.92 17.85 16.44
CA ALA A 2 -13.65 17.15 16.06
C ALA A 2 -13.49 16.86 14.54
N ASN A 3 -14.58 16.55 13.85
CA ASN A 3 -14.55 16.24 12.40
C ASN A 3 -14.13 17.44 11.53
N ASN A 4 -14.28 18.67 12.01
CA ASN A 4 -13.94 19.88 11.24
C ASN A 4 -12.42 20.13 11.25
N TYR A 5 -11.71 19.76 12.33
CA TYR A 5 -10.25 19.98 12.41
C TYR A 5 -9.46 19.02 11.51
N LEU A 6 -9.84 17.74 11.42
CA LEU A 6 -9.19 16.78 10.54
C LEU A 6 -9.27 17.20 9.08
N ASN A 7 -10.43 17.69 8.64
CA ASN A 7 -10.60 18.20 7.27
C ASN A 7 -9.71 19.44 7.02
N ARG A 8 -9.58 20.33 8.02
CA ARG A 8 -8.68 21.51 7.93
C ARG A 8 -7.21 21.10 7.84
N TYR A 9 -6.80 20.09 8.61
CA TYR A 9 -5.42 19.57 8.55
C TYR A 9 -5.14 18.92 7.20
N ALA A 10 -6.04 18.10 6.70
CA ALA A 10 -5.94 17.48 5.39
C ALA A 10 -5.83 18.53 4.27
N TRP A 11 -6.69 19.55 4.32
CA TRP A 11 -6.66 20.68 3.39
C TRP A 11 -5.31 21.43 3.44
N LEU A 12 -4.82 21.76 4.62
CA LEU A 12 -3.55 22.48 4.78
C LEU A 12 -2.37 21.71 4.24
N ILE A 13 -2.31 20.41 4.52
CA ILE A 13 -1.28 19.53 4.01
C ILE A 13 -1.35 19.45 2.48
N ASP A 14 -2.54 19.27 1.91
CA ASP A 14 -2.73 19.18 0.47
C ASP A 14 -2.36 20.48 -0.25
N VAL A 15 -2.72 21.64 0.31
CA VAL A 15 -2.31 22.94 -0.24
C VAL A 15 -0.80 23.10 -0.26
N ILE A 16 -0.10 22.81 0.84
CA ILE A 16 1.36 22.93 0.89
C ILE A 16 2.03 21.94 -0.05
N ARG A 17 1.52 20.70 -0.16
CA ARG A 17 2.06 19.68 -1.05
C ARG A 17 1.97 20.08 -2.54
N ARG A 18 0.83 20.60 -2.97
CA ARG A 18 0.60 21.01 -4.37
C ARG A 18 1.48 22.16 -4.83
N HIS A 19 1.86 23.03 -3.93
CA HIS A 19 2.66 24.23 -4.25
C HIS A 19 4.16 24.05 -4.02
N GLU A 20 4.60 22.89 -3.48
CA GLU A 20 5.97 22.60 -3.05
C GLU A 20 6.47 23.60 -1.97
N TYR A 21 6.37 24.89 -2.26
CA TYR A 21 6.65 26.01 -1.35
C TYR A 21 5.52 27.03 -1.47
N ILE A 22 5.02 27.50 -0.32
CA ILE A 22 3.91 28.46 -0.28
C ILE A 22 4.06 29.43 0.88
N THR A 23 3.69 30.71 0.69
CA THR A 23 3.71 31.68 1.76
C THR A 23 2.48 31.59 2.65
N LEU A 24 2.54 32.11 3.88
CA LEU A 24 1.37 32.15 4.77
C LEU A 24 0.26 33.03 4.19
N THR A 25 0.61 34.08 3.46
CA THR A 25 -0.35 34.95 2.77
C THR A 25 -1.15 34.17 1.73
N ASP A 26 -0.44 33.43 0.87
CA ASP A 26 -1.10 32.61 -0.16
C ASP A 26 -1.98 31.51 0.46
N ILE A 27 -1.50 30.86 1.54
CA ILE A 27 -2.31 29.89 2.30
C ILE A 27 -3.59 30.54 2.83
N SER A 28 -3.50 31.77 3.37
CA SER A 28 -4.66 32.49 3.88
C SER A 28 -5.64 32.86 2.79
N GLU A 29 -5.17 33.31 1.62
CA GLU A 29 -6.03 33.59 0.45
C GLU A 29 -6.75 32.34 -0.08
N LEU A 30 -6.06 31.20 -0.11
CA LEU A 30 -6.67 29.91 -0.47
C LEU A 30 -7.70 29.46 0.56
N TRP A 31 -7.40 29.72 1.86
CA TRP A 31 -8.33 29.40 2.94
C TRP A 31 -9.64 30.21 2.85
N GLU A 32 -9.56 31.51 2.55
CA GLU A 32 -10.74 32.38 2.39
C GLU A 32 -11.72 31.83 1.32
N ARG A 33 -11.18 31.16 0.30
CA ARG A 33 -11.95 30.58 -0.83
C ARG A 33 -12.33 29.12 -0.62
N SER A 34 -11.88 28.50 0.46
CA SER A 34 -12.15 27.09 0.74
C SER A 34 -13.57 26.89 1.23
N ALA A 35 -14.24 25.85 0.74
CA ALA A 35 -15.56 25.45 1.23
C ALA A 35 -15.54 24.97 2.70
N LEU A 36 -14.35 24.74 3.30
CA LEU A 36 -14.18 24.45 4.73
C LEU A 36 -14.21 25.70 5.59
N ASN A 37 -14.20 26.87 4.99
CA ASN A 37 -14.24 28.17 5.66
C ASN A 37 -15.65 28.78 5.56
N ASP A 38 -16.49 28.41 6.50
CA ASP A 38 -17.89 28.86 6.53
C ASP A 38 -18.05 30.41 6.64
N THR A 39 -17.02 31.10 7.14
CA THR A 39 -17.05 32.55 7.41
C THR A 39 -16.37 33.38 6.31
N GLY A 40 -15.51 32.77 5.49
CA GLY A 40 -14.67 33.47 4.51
C GLY A 40 -13.56 34.35 5.15
N ASP A 41 -13.32 34.21 6.45
CA ASP A 41 -12.30 34.99 7.14
C ASP A 41 -10.87 34.49 6.82
N PRO A 42 -9.86 35.35 6.83
CA PRO A 42 -8.46 34.96 6.69
C PRO A 42 -8.04 33.93 7.74
N LEU A 43 -7.07 33.08 7.40
CA LEU A 43 -6.49 32.14 8.37
C LEU A 43 -5.56 32.88 9.33
N PRO A 44 -5.90 33.03 10.64
CA PRO A 44 -5.02 33.71 11.58
C PRO A 44 -3.68 32.96 11.73
N GLU A 45 -2.57 33.70 11.77
CA GLU A 45 -1.22 33.12 11.90
C GLU A 45 -1.11 32.17 13.11
N ARG A 46 -1.67 32.57 14.25
CA ARG A 46 -1.71 31.70 15.45
C ARG A 46 -2.45 30.37 15.18
N THR A 47 -3.53 30.41 14.42
CA THR A 47 -4.31 29.22 14.06
C THR A 47 -3.52 28.33 13.12
N PHE A 48 -2.83 28.92 12.14
CA PHE A 48 -1.93 28.18 11.25
C PHE A 48 -0.83 27.46 12.05
N HIS A 49 -0.16 28.13 12.97
CA HIS A 49 0.91 27.53 13.78
C HIS A 49 0.37 26.43 14.71
N ASN A 50 -0.84 26.59 15.26
CA ASN A 50 -1.48 25.52 16.03
C ASN A 50 -1.81 24.30 15.15
N HIS A 51 -2.35 24.53 13.95
CA HIS A 51 -2.63 23.45 13.00
C HIS A 51 -1.34 22.74 12.58
N ARG A 52 -0.28 23.48 12.27
CA ARG A 52 1.04 22.92 11.94
C ARG A 52 1.53 21.97 13.04
N LYS A 53 1.48 22.40 14.32
CA LYS A 53 1.88 21.58 15.46
C LYS A 53 1.03 20.34 15.61
N SER A 54 -0.30 20.47 15.48
CA SER A 54 -1.21 19.32 15.55
C SER A 54 -1.02 18.34 14.40
N ILE A 55 -0.70 18.83 13.19
CA ILE A 55 -0.37 17.99 12.03
C ILE A 55 0.86 17.15 12.32
N GLU A 56 1.91 17.77 12.87
CA GLU A 56 3.14 17.07 13.25
C GLU A 56 2.87 16.01 14.35
N GLU A 57 2.11 16.36 15.39
CA GLU A 57 1.77 15.45 16.49
C GLU A 57 0.87 14.28 16.06
N ILE A 58 -0.09 14.51 15.16
CA ILE A 58 -1.10 13.50 14.77
C ILE A 58 -0.62 12.64 13.61
N PHE A 59 0.03 13.25 12.61
CA PHE A 59 0.40 12.58 11.35
C PHE A 59 1.90 12.36 11.19
N GLY A 60 2.73 12.88 12.10
CA GLY A 60 4.19 12.83 11.97
C GLY A 60 4.73 13.63 10.78
N ILE A 61 3.93 14.54 10.21
CA ILE A 61 4.29 15.35 9.05
C ILE A 61 4.82 16.69 9.52
N GLU A 62 6.09 16.94 9.26
CA GLU A 62 6.75 18.20 9.62
C GLU A 62 6.58 19.23 8.50
N ILE A 63 6.00 20.40 8.84
CA ILE A 63 5.91 21.55 7.94
C ILE A 63 7.05 22.52 8.30
N LYS A 64 8.05 22.65 7.42
CA LYS A 64 9.21 23.53 7.59
C LYS A 64 9.02 24.88 6.91
N PHE A 65 9.75 25.86 7.41
CA PHE A 65 9.77 27.22 6.85
C PHE A 65 11.11 27.54 6.22
N ASN A 66 11.09 27.89 4.95
CA ASN A 66 12.23 28.42 4.21
C ASN A 66 12.08 29.93 4.06
N LYS A 67 13.09 30.72 4.49
CA LYS A 67 13.03 32.19 4.46
C LYS A 67 12.81 32.77 3.06
N ALA A 68 13.29 32.11 2.01
CA ALA A 68 13.20 32.59 0.65
C ALA A 68 11.95 32.13 -0.10
N ARG A 69 11.37 30.97 0.30
CA ARG A 69 10.32 30.30 -0.49
C ARG A 69 9.02 30.10 0.28
N GLY A 70 9.01 30.15 1.62
CA GLY A 70 7.83 29.91 2.43
C GLY A 70 7.79 28.52 3.08
N TYR A 71 6.60 28.02 3.36
CA TYR A 71 6.36 26.74 3.99
C TYR A 71 6.39 25.58 2.99
N HIS A 72 6.92 24.45 3.41
CA HIS A 72 6.98 23.21 2.63
C HIS A 72 6.89 22.01 3.57
N LEU A 73 6.50 20.86 3.03
CA LEU A 73 6.58 19.60 3.77
C LEU A 73 8.04 19.16 3.82
N ALA A 74 8.54 18.84 5.01
CA ALA A 74 9.86 18.23 5.13
C ALA A 74 9.82 16.86 4.46
N GLY A 75 10.84 16.55 3.67
CA GLY A 75 11.03 15.20 3.17
C GLY A 75 11.13 14.28 4.39
N SER A 76 10.16 13.40 4.53
CA SER A 76 10.23 12.32 5.51
C SER A 76 11.25 11.29 5.01
N ASP A 77 11.94 10.60 5.90
CA ASP A 77 12.70 9.40 5.55
C ASP A 77 11.83 8.49 4.69
N GLU A 78 12.40 7.79 3.71
CA GLU A 78 11.67 7.00 2.70
C GLU A 78 10.57 6.09 3.27
N LEU A 79 10.75 5.60 4.51
CA LEU A 79 9.78 4.78 5.24
C LEU A 79 8.48 5.49 5.65
N SER A 80 8.57 6.78 6.00
CA SER A 80 7.40 7.58 6.36
C SER A 80 6.70 8.13 5.12
N SER A 81 7.38 8.21 3.98
CA SER A 81 6.89 8.81 2.74
C SER A 81 5.70 8.03 2.16
N GLU A 82 5.82 6.74 1.92
CA GLU A 82 4.76 5.95 1.26
C GLU A 82 3.47 5.87 2.10
N MET A 83 3.59 5.62 3.40
CA MET A 83 2.44 5.58 4.30
C MET A 83 1.82 6.96 4.47
N ASN A 84 2.64 8.01 4.56
CA ASN A 84 2.17 9.38 4.64
C ASN A 84 1.52 9.82 3.33
N ASP A 85 2.07 9.49 2.17
CA ASP A 85 1.48 9.78 0.86
C ASP A 85 0.13 9.08 0.67
N TRP A 86 0.01 7.83 1.10
CA TRP A 86 -1.26 7.11 1.09
C TRP A 86 -2.29 7.75 2.03
N LEU A 87 -1.90 8.07 3.28
CA LEU A 87 -2.75 8.75 4.25
C LEU A 87 -3.17 10.13 3.76
N LEU A 88 -2.23 10.92 3.24
CA LEU A 88 -2.48 12.26 2.72
C LEU A 88 -3.42 12.23 1.52
N THR A 89 -3.20 11.31 0.59
CA THR A 89 -4.08 11.14 -0.57
C THR A 89 -5.49 10.73 -0.11
N SER A 90 -5.59 9.80 0.83
CA SER A 90 -6.87 9.35 1.39
C SER A 90 -7.61 10.48 2.13
N LEU A 91 -6.89 11.32 2.88
CA LEU A 91 -7.44 12.48 3.58
C LEU A 91 -7.86 13.59 2.59
N ALA A 92 -7.03 13.88 1.58
CA ALA A 92 -7.35 14.88 0.54
C ALA A 92 -8.61 14.48 -0.24
N VAL A 93 -8.70 13.20 -0.63
CA VAL A 93 -9.90 12.66 -1.29
C VAL A 93 -11.11 12.74 -0.37
N SER A 94 -10.96 12.36 0.92
CA SER A 94 -12.04 12.47 1.91
C SER A 94 -12.50 13.91 2.12
N ALA A 95 -11.56 14.87 2.16
CA ALA A 95 -11.89 16.29 2.25
C ALA A 95 -12.64 16.78 1.03
N ALA A 96 -12.16 16.48 -0.18
CA ALA A 96 -12.79 16.86 -1.44
C ALA A 96 -14.23 16.29 -1.57
N VAL A 97 -14.42 15.03 -1.14
CA VAL A 97 -15.75 14.40 -1.13
C VAL A 97 -16.69 15.07 -0.11
N ASN A 98 -16.16 15.46 1.06
CA ASN A 98 -16.96 16.15 2.08
C ASN A 98 -17.31 17.59 1.68
N GLU A 99 -16.40 18.28 0.98
CA GLU A 99 -16.67 19.60 0.40
C GLU A 99 -17.75 19.55 -0.70
N SER A 100 -17.83 18.45 -1.43
CA SER A 100 -18.70 18.27 -2.58
C SER A 100 -19.92 17.43 -2.23
N LYS A 101 -20.74 17.87 -1.25
CA LYS A 101 -21.94 17.13 -0.80
C LYS A 101 -22.86 16.72 -1.95
N ASP A 102 -22.95 17.55 -2.99
CA ASP A 102 -23.78 17.31 -4.18
C ASP A 102 -23.13 16.34 -5.20
N LEU A 103 -21.86 15.95 -4.99
CA LEU A 103 -21.12 15.05 -5.89
C LEU A 103 -20.88 13.66 -5.31
N LYS A 104 -21.39 13.34 -4.13
CA LYS A 104 -21.16 12.04 -3.46
C LYS A 104 -21.52 10.84 -4.33
N ASP A 105 -22.61 10.95 -5.09
CA ASP A 105 -23.09 9.89 -5.98
C ASP A 105 -22.28 9.78 -7.29
N ARG A 106 -21.36 10.72 -7.52
CA ARG A 106 -20.52 10.78 -8.72
C ARG A 106 -19.06 10.38 -8.44
N ILE A 107 -18.72 10.10 -7.19
CA ILE A 107 -17.37 9.71 -6.76
C ILE A 107 -17.45 8.28 -6.25
N LEU A 108 -16.88 7.36 -7.02
CA LEU A 108 -16.89 5.95 -6.69
C LEU A 108 -15.51 5.56 -6.17
N PHE A 109 -15.48 4.86 -5.04
CA PHE A 109 -14.28 4.28 -4.48
C PHE A 109 -14.30 2.77 -4.70
N ALA A 110 -13.14 2.21 -5.03
CA ALA A 110 -12.96 0.78 -4.89
C ALA A 110 -13.16 0.37 -3.42
N GLU A 111 -13.68 -0.82 -3.20
CA GLU A 111 -13.84 -1.32 -1.84
C GLU A 111 -12.50 -1.30 -1.09
N MET A 112 -12.53 -0.72 0.11
CA MET A 112 -11.35 -0.67 0.97
C MET A 112 -10.97 -2.08 1.41
N PRO A 113 -9.66 -2.34 1.67
CA PRO A 113 -9.20 -3.66 2.05
C PRO A 113 -10.04 -4.31 3.15
N SER A 114 -10.42 -5.57 2.94
CA SER A 114 -11.11 -6.39 3.93
C SER A 114 -10.23 -6.70 5.15
N GLY A 115 -10.82 -7.11 6.27
CA GLY A 115 -10.05 -7.52 7.45
C GLY A 115 -9.68 -6.40 8.42
N LYS A 116 -10.19 -5.17 8.25
CA LYS A 116 -9.89 -4.03 9.14
C LYS A 116 -10.24 -4.27 10.61
N ARG A 117 -11.19 -5.18 10.88
CA ARG A 117 -11.71 -5.43 12.24
C ARG A 117 -10.60 -5.75 13.25
N PHE A 118 -9.58 -6.50 12.83
CA PHE A 118 -8.51 -6.98 13.70
C PHE A 118 -7.20 -6.21 13.57
N LEU A 119 -7.10 -5.33 12.59
CA LEU A 119 -5.86 -4.60 12.26
C LEU A 119 -5.31 -3.84 13.46
N THR A 120 -6.15 -3.07 14.15
CA THR A 120 -5.75 -2.27 15.32
C THR A 120 -5.25 -3.17 16.46
N SER A 121 -5.92 -4.30 16.71
CA SER A 121 -5.52 -5.24 17.76
C SER A 121 -4.16 -5.87 17.47
N ILE A 122 -3.89 -6.20 16.21
CA ILE A 122 -2.61 -6.77 15.76
C ILE A 122 -1.51 -5.72 15.87
N ILE A 123 -1.76 -4.48 15.42
CA ILE A 123 -0.78 -3.39 15.55
C ILE A 123 -0.43 -3.11 17.02
N ASN A 124 -1.41 -3.13 17.90
CA ASN A 124 -1.16 -2.97 19.34
C ASN A 124 -0.31 -4.12 19.90
N ALA A 125 -0.58 -5.37 19.50
CA ALA A 125 0.21 -6.51 19.90
C ALA A 125 1.67 -6.41 19.40
N MET A 126 1.88 -5.96 18.16
CA MET A 126 3.21 -5.68 17.61
C MET A 126 3.94 -4.60 18.42
N LYS A 127 3.25 -3.49 18.75
CA LYS A 127 3.81 -2.38 19.53
C LYS A 127 4.27 -2.82 20.92
N GLU A 128 3.54 -3.75 21.53
CA GLU A 128 3.84 -4.27 22.88
C GLU A 128 4.69 -5.54 22.85
N ASN A 129 5.10 -6.03 21.68
CA ASN A 129 5.78 -7.30 21.47
C ASN A 129 5.05 -8.47 22.16
N LYS A 130 3.72 -8.51 22.02
CA LYS A 130 2.85 -9.55 22.57
C LYS A 130 2.41 -10.52 21.50
N MET A 131 2.42 -11.82 21.87
CA MET A 131 1.82 -12.86 21.05
C MET A 131 0.30 -12.70 20.99
N ILE A 132 -0.28 -13.17 19.91
CA ILE A 132 -1.73 -13.20 19.69
C ILE A 132 -2.23 -14.63 19.51
N GLU A 133 -3.37 -14.93 20.06
CA GLU A 133 -4.17 -16.12 19.74
C GLU A 133 -5.14 -15.78 18.63
N VAL A 134 -5.15 -16.59 17.57
CA VAL A 134 -5.92 -16.32 16.36
C VAL A 134 -6.67 -17.57 15.94
N VAL A 135 -7.96 -17.44 15.66
CA VAL A 135 -8.75 -18.47 14.96
C VAL A 135 -8.80 -18.10 13.48
N HIS A 136 -8.15 -18.89 12.62
CA HIS A 136 -8.01 -18.62 11.19
C HIS A 136 -8.49 -19.77 10.32
N GLN A 137 -9.24 -19.47 9.25
CA GLN A 137 -9.75 -20.41 8.26
C GLN A 137 -9.00 -20.20 6.93
N ALA A 138 -8.08 -21.09 6.61
CA ALA A 138 -7.49 -21.11 5.27
C ALA A 138 -8.50 -21.61 4.23
N PHE A 139 -8.40 -21.11 3.00
CA PHE A 139 -9.24 -21.63 1.91
C PHE A 139 -8.85 -23.09 1.59
N GLY A 140 -9.84 -23.92 1.27
CA GLY A 140 -9.62 -25.35 0.97
C GLY A 140 -9.35 -26.23 2.19
N THR A 141 -9.41 -25.71 3.42
CA THR A 141 -9.27 -26.51 4.64
C THR A 141 -10.64 -26.90 5.24
N PRO A 142 -10.73 -28.03 5.95
CA PRO A 142 -12.00 -28.52 6.48
C PRO A 142 -12.65 -27.64 7.53
N GLY A 143 -11.87 -26.76 8.21
CA GLY A 143 -12.38 -25.91 9.27
C GLY A 143 -11.35 -24.92 9.78
N PRO A 144 -11.75 -24.02 10.68
CA PRO A 144 -10.84 -23.07 11.31
C PRO A 144 -9.80 -23.79 12.17
N LYS A 145 -8.64 -23.17 12.31
CA LYS A 145 -7.54 -23.65 13.15
C LYS A 145 -7.11 -22.53 14.09
N ASP A 146 -6.77 -22.92 15.33
CA ASP A 146 -6.20 -22.03 16.32
C ASP A 146 -4.70 -21.92 16.12
N TYR A 147 -4.18 -20.70 16.28
CA TYR A 147 -2.76 -20.37 16.16
C TYR A 147 -2.33 -19.49 17.34
N LEU A 148 -1.12 -19.74 17.84
CA LEU A 148 -0.39 -18.79 18.68
C LEU A 148 0.68 -18.13 17.80
N LEU A 149 0.55 -16.83 17.57
CA LEU A 149 1.34 -16.09 16.62
C LEU A 149 2.15 -14.97 17.27
N SER A 150 3.39 -14.82 16.85
CA SER A 150 4.20 -13.62 17.08
C SER A 150 4.12 -12.71 15.86
N PRO A 151 3.35 -11.60 15.90
CA PRO A 151 3.13 -10.74 14.74
C PRO A 151 4.36 -9.87 14.47
N TYR A 152 4.90 -9.94 13.24
CA TYR A 152 6.12 -9.23 12.82
C TYR A 152 5.81 -7.96 12.04
N CYS A 153 4.95 -8.05 11.02
CA CYS A 153 4.50 -6.88 10.26
C CYS A 153 3.12 -7.09 9.65
N VAL A 154 2.49 -6.00 9.22
CA VAL A 154 1.23 -6.04 8.46
C VAL A 154 1.47 -5.50 7.05
N LYS A 155 0.87 -6.15 6.06
CA LYS A 155 0.99 -5.77 4.64
C LYS A 155 -0.40 -5.72 4.01
N ALA A 156 -0.69 -4.64 3.28
CA ALA A 156 -1.85 -4.56 2.40
C ALA A 156 -1.45 -5.06 1.01
N PHE A 157 -2.22 -6.00 0.45
CA PHE A 157 -2.02 -6.50 -0.91
C PHE A 157 -3.36 -6.91 -1.54
N LYS A 158 -3.62 -6.48 -2.77
CA LYS A 158 -4.84 -6.81 -3.54
C LYS A 158 -6.12 -6.74 -2.69
N GLN A 159 -6.39 -5.58 -2.07
CA GLN A 159 -7.59 -5.30 -1.25
C GLN A 159 -7.73 -6.15 0.03
N ARG A 160 -6.65 -6.76 0.52
CA ARG A 160 -6.63 -7.52 1.76
C ARG A 160 -5.50 -7.08 2.67
N TRP A 161 -5.74 -7.18 3.97
CA TRP A 161 -4.70 -7.05 4.97
C TRP A 161 -4.17 -8.42 5.36
N TYR A 162 -2.87 -8.52 5.49
CA TYR A 162 -2.16 -9.70 5.95
C TYR A 162 -1.28 -9.33 7.14
N VAL A 163 -1.11 -10.26 8.06
CA VAL A 163 -0.06 -10.21 9.06
C VAL A 163 0.97 -11.30 8.75
N LEU A 164 2.22 -10.89 8.62
CA LEU A 164 3.35 -11.81 8.69
C LEU A 164 3.59 -12.10 10.15
N ALA A 165 3.51 -13.37 10.52
CA ALA A 165 3.71 -13.79 11.90
C ALA A 165 4.45 -15.11 11.96
N LYS A 166 5.23 -15.30 13.02
CA LYS A 166 5.79 -16.59 13.35
C LYS A 166 4.71 -17.43 14.03
N ASP A 167 4.43 -18.57 13.46
CA ASP A 167 3.61 -19.61 14.06
C ASP A 167 4.44 -20.30 15.16
N GLU A 168 4.10 -20.13 16.41
CA GLU A 168 4.88 -20.62 17.55
C GLU A 168 4.89 -22.16 17.66
N ASP A 169 3.89 -22.83 17.10
CA ASP A 169 3.85 -24.29 17.08
C ASP A 169 4.84 -24.90 16.07
N THR A 170 5.00 -24.23 14.92
CA THR A 170 5.88 -24.74 13.83
C THR A 170 7.22 -24.00 13.72
N GLY A 171 7.36 -22.84 14.37
CA GLY A 171 8.52 -21.96 14.28
C GLY A 171 8.67 -21.24 12.93
N THR A 172 7.71 -21.37 12.02
CA THR A 172 7.79 -20.83 10.65
C THR A 172 7.08 -19.48 10.53
N LEU A 173 7.67 -18.58 9.71
CA LEU A 173 7.02 -17.32 9.31
C LEU A 173 5.99 -17.61 8.22
N LYS A 174 4.77 -17.09 8.41
CA LYS A 174 3.65 -17.24 7.48
C LYS A 174 2.84 -15.96 7.38
N ASN A 175 2.22 -15.75 6.24
CA ASN A 175 1.25 -14.70 6.03
C ASN A 175 -0.18 -15.19 6.34
N PHE A 176 -0.88 -14.48 7.20
CA PHE A 176 -2.26 -14.76 7.58
C PHE A 176 -3.16 -13.61 7.11
N ALA A 177 -4.14 -13.90 6.27
CA ALA A 177 -5.12 -12.91 5.82
C ALA A 177 -6.08 -12.56 6.95
N LEU A 178 -6.23 -11.28 7.28
CA LEU A 178 -7.05 -10.83 8.39
C LEU A 178 -8.55 -11.06 8.17
N ASP A 179 -9.01 -11.06 6.93
CA ASP A 179 -10.41 -11.34 6.57
C ASP A 179 -10.82 -12.81 6.78
N ARG A 180 -9.83 -13.69 6.97
CA ARG A 180 -10.03 -15.11 7.29
C ARG A 180 -9.90 -15.41 8.79
N MET A 181 -9.74 -14.39 9.60
CA MET A 181 -9.73 -14.51 11.05
C MET A 181 -11.14 -14.32 11.62
N SER A 182 -11.56 -15.19 12.52
CA SER A 182 -12.80 -15.04 13.26
C SER A 182 -12.58 -14.44 14.64
N GLU A 183 -11.43 -14.72 15.26
CA GLU A 183 -11.03 -14.21 16.57
C GLU A 183 -9.55 -13.82 16.55
N VAL A 184 -9.25 -12.74 17.29
CA VAL A 184 -7.88 -12.29 17.59
C VAL A 184 -7.85 -11.79 19.02
N ARG A 185 -7.00 -12.38 19.87
CA ARG A 185 -6.82 -11.99 21.27
C ARG A 185 -5.33 -11.77 21.54
N MET A 186 -4.98 -10.61 22.08
CA MET A 186 -3.63 -10.36 22.58
C MET A 186 -3.41 -11.14 23.88
N THR A 187 -2.29 -11.82 23.99
CA THR A 187 -1.92 -12.60 25.17
C THR A 187 -1.01 -11.81 26.11
N GLN A 188 -0.72 -12.38 27.29
CA GLN A 188 0.30 -11.83 28.18
C GLN A 188 1.72 -12.29 27.81
N LYS A 189 1.85 -13.30 26.93
CA LYS A 189 3.15 -13.82 26.47
C LYS A 189 3.82 -12.81 25.54
N SER A 190 5.09 -12.51 25.80
CA SER A 190 5.89 -11.65 24.94
C SER A 190 6.72 -12.50 23.98
N PHE A 191 7.06 -11.93 22.83
CA PHE A 191 8.04 -12.48 21.91
C PHE A 191 9.19 -11.48 21.71
N VAL A 192 10.29 -11.94 21.16
CA VAL A 192 11.41 -11.08 20.78
C VAL A 192 11.42 -11.00 19.26
N LEU A 193 11.20 -9.80 18.74
CA LEU A 193 11.48 -9.53 17.34
C LEU A 193 13.01 -9.43 17.20
N HIS A 194 13.60 -10.17 16.28
CA HIS A 194 15.03 -10.09 16.04
C HIS A 194 15.38 -8.69 15.50
N ASP A 195 16.46 -8.11 16.01
CA ASP A 195 16.91 -6.76 15.66
C ASP A 195 17.27 -6.62 14.16
N ASP A 196 17.57 -7.72 13.48
CA ASP A 196 17.89 -7.81 12.06
C ASP A 196 16.67 -8.03 11.16
N PHE A 197 15.45 -8.15 11.73
CA PHE A 197 14.25 -8.28 10.92
C PHE A 197 13.85 -6.94 10.29
N ASP A 198 13.92 -6.90 8.95
CA ASP A 198 13.40 -5.82 8.15
C ASP A 198 12.29 -6.34 7.23
N ALA A 199 11.09 -5.78 7.34
CA ALA A 199 9.94 -6.19 6.55
C ALA A 199 10.10 -5.89 5.04
N ARG A 200 10.83 -4.83 4.68
CA ARG A 200 11.09 -4.48 3.28
C ARG A 200 12.08 -5.48 2.66
N GLU A 201 13.17 -5.77 3.36
CA GLU A 201 14.12 -6.79 2.90
C GLU A 201 13.48 -8.18 2.85
N TYR A 202 12.58 -8.52 3.79
CA TYR A 202 11.84 -9.79 3.76
C TYR A 202 11.00 -9.95 2.49
N TYR A 203 10.33 -8.89 2.03
CA TYR A 203 9.48 -8.93 0.83
C TYR A 203 10.19 -8.46 -0.44
N LYS A 204 11.47 -8.13 -0.38
CA LYS A 204 12.22 -7.65 -1.52
C LYS A 204 12.24 -8.66 -2.65
N GLY A 205 11.84 -8.23 -3.84
CA GLY A 205 11.70 -9.11 -4.99
C GLY A 205 10.48 -10.04 -4.96
N TYR A 206 9.64 -9.98 -3.92
CA TYR A 206 8.36 -10.70 -3.91
C TYR A 206 7.21 -9.75 -4.25
N LEU A 207 6.42 -10.10 -5.24
CA LEU A 207 5.33 -9.25 -5.72
C LEU A 207 4.23 -9.04 -4.66
N GLY A 208 3.90 -10.09 -3.93
CA GLY A 208 2.78 -10.07 -3.00
C GLY A 208 3.12 -10.51 -1.58
N VAL A 209 2.39 -11.53 -1.10
CA VAL A 209 2.50 -12.07 0.25
C VAL A 209 2.91 -13.54 0.28
N TYR A 210 2.97 -14.18 -0.88
CA TYR A 210 3.43 -15.56 -0.99
C TYR A 210 4.95 -15.59 -1.01
N HIS A 211 5.54 -16.08 0.07
CA HIS A 211 6.98 -16.15 0.27
C HIS A 211 7.38 -17.59 0.59
N ASP A 212 7.90 -18.30 -0.40
CA ASP A 212 8.27 -19.71 -0.36
C ASP A 212 9.78 -19.94 -0.46
N GLN A 213 10.57 -18.87 -0.27
CA GLN A 213 12.03 -18.87 -0.41
C GLN A 213 12.54 -19.06 -1.85
N THR A 214 11.67 -18.95 -2.85
CA THR A 214 12.07 -18.88 -4.26
C THR A 214 13.07 -17.74 -4.45
N LYS A 215 14.17 -18.02 -5.16
CA LYS A 215 15.21 -17.01 -5.40
C LYS A 215 14.71 -15.92 -6.32
N VAL A 216 15.13 -14.69 -6.00
CA VAL A 216 14.93 -13.55 -6.90
C VAL A 216 15.82 -13.73 -8.12
N GLU A 217 15.24 -13.59 -9.29
CA GLU A 217 15.90 -13.71 -10.59
C GLU A 217 15.48 -12.55 -11.49
N THR A 218 16.28 -12.29 -12.53
CA THR A 218 15.90 -11.31 -13.56
C THR A 218 14.78 -11.86 -14.43
N VAL A 219 13.59 -11.30 -14.28
CA VAL A 219 12.45 -11.61 -15.15
C VAL A 219 12.48 -10.68 -16.34
N ARG A 220 12.53 -11.27 -17.55
CA ARG A 220 12.49 -10.55 -18.82
C ARG A 220 11.14 -10.74 -19.49
N LEU A 221 10.50 -9.64 -19.83
CA LEU A 221 9.15 -9.60 -20.40
C LEU A 221 9.19 -8.87 -21.74
N LYS A 222 8.61 -9.49 -22.79
CA LYS A 222 8.27 -8.79 -24.02
C LYS A 222 6.86 -8.27 -23.91
N VAL A 223 6.71 -6.96 -23.99
CA VAL A 223 5.45 -6.26 -23.76
C VAL A 223 5.02 -5.53 -25.03
N TRP A 224 3.84 -5.86 -25.53
CA TRP A 224 3.31 -5.31 -26.76
C TRP A 224 2.83 -3.86 -26.59
N TRP A 225 2.84 -3.09 -27.67
CA TRP A 225 2.65 -1.65 -27.70
C TRP A 225 1.46 -1.12 -26.88
N LYS A 226 0.35 -1.83 -26.82
CA LYS A 226 -0.82 -1.41 -26.04
C LYS A 226 -0.59 -1.48 -24.52
N GLN A 227 0.30 -2.36 -24.07
CA GLN A 227 0.57 -2.56 -22.64
C GLN A 227 1.81 -1.80 -22.17
N ARG A 228 2.71 -1.35 -23.08
CA ARG A 228 3.95 -0.65 -22.71
C ARG A 228 3.74 0.52 -21.77
N ASP A 229 2.77 1.38 -22.09
CA ASP A 229 2.56 2.62 -21.35
C ASP A 229 2.02 2.34 -19.94
N TYR A 230 1.26 1.27 -19.78
CA TYR A 230 0.85 0.80 -18.44
C TYR A 230 2.05 0.34 -17.62
N PHE A 231 2.96 -0.43 -18.19
CA PHE A 231 4.17 -0.88 -17.51
C PHE A 231 5.14 0.27 -17.18
N ARG A 232 5.17 1.31 -18.00
CA ARG A 232 5.96 2.54 -17.75
C ARG A 232 5.40 3.34 -16.57
N THR A 233 4.08 3.42 -16.46
CA THR A 233 3.39 4.23 -15.46
C THR A 233 3.07 3.46 -14.18
N LEU A 234 2.88 2.15 -14.28
CA LEU A 234 2.60 1.26 -13.16
C LEU A 234 3.45 -0.03 -13.33
N PRO A 235 4.74 0.02 -12.99
CA PRO A 235 5.63 -1.13 -13.08
C PRO A 235 5.24 -2.22 -12.06
N LEU A 236 5.61 -3.48 -12.34
CA LEU A 236 5.34 -4.60 -11.43
C LEU A 236 6.03 -4.42 -10.08
N ASN A 237 7.23 -3.85 -10.09
CA ASN A 237 7.95 -3.44 -8.88
C ASN A 237 8.93 -2.30 -9.21
N GLU A 238 9.59 -1.77 -8.18
CA GLU A 238 10.55 -0.66 -8.26
C GLU A 238 11.80 -0.95 -9.11
N THR A 239 12.15 -2.23 -9.31
CA THR A 239 13.32 -2.62 -10.10
C THR A 239 13.05 -2.68 -11.60
N MET A 240 11.77 -2.62 -12.01
CA MET A 240 11.40 -2.74 -13.41
C MET A 240 11.97 -1.62 -14.26
N ARG A 241 12.58 -1.99 -15.38
CA ARG A 241 13.18 -1.07 -16.37
C ARG A 241 12.83 -1.53 -17.78
N GLU A 242 12.53 -0.57 -18.66
CA GLU A 242 12.44 -0.80 -20.09
C GLU A 242 13.87 -0.79 -20.67
N THR A 243 14.34 -1.93 -21.15
CA THR A 243 15.73 -2.13 -21.61
C THR A 243 15.88 -2.02 -23.11
N GLU A 244 14.86 -2.39 -23.86
CA GLU A 244 14.85 -2.34 -25.32
C GLU A 244 13.50 -1.84 -25.82
N VAL A 245 13.52 -0.98 -26.85
CA VAL A 245 12.28 -0.40 -27.44
C VAL A 245 12.28 -0.67 -28.94
N TYR A 246 11.21 -1.30 -29.39
CA TYR A 246 10.93 -1.57 -30.82
C TYR A 246 9.59 -0.91 -31.22
N ASP A 247 9.26 -0.90 -32.49
CA ASP A 247 8.04 -0.26 -32.97
C ASP A 247 6.76 -0.84 -32.32
N GLU A 248 6.65 -2.17 -32.28
CA GLU A 248 5.44 -2.87 -31.81
C GLU A 248 5.53 -3.38 -30.37
N TRP A 249 6.72 -3.50 -29.79
CA TRP A 249 6.93 -4.07 -28.46
C TRP A 249 8.18 -3.50 -27.79
N SER A 250 8.30 -3.70 -26.51
CA SER A 250 9.49 -3.38 -25.71
C SER A 250 9.87 -4.56 -24.84
N ILE A 251 11.14 -4.59 -24.41
CA ILE A 251 11.61 -5.50 -23.35
C ILE A 251 11.65 -4.74 -22.04
N PHE A 252 11.04 -5.35 -21.03
CA PHE A 252 11.15 -4.92 -19.64
C PHE A 252 11.89 -5.98 -18.84
N GLU A 253 12.72 -5.54 -17.92
CA GLU A 253 13.44 -6.40 -16.98
C GLU A 253 13.15 -5.94 -15.56
N CYS A 254 12.97 -6.89 -14.65
CA CYS A 254 12.82 -6.64 -13.23
C CYS A 254 13.35 -7.82 -12.39
N GLU A 255 13.73 -7.53 -11.16
CA GLU A 255 14.16 -8.54 -10.20
C GLU A 255 12.96 -9.02 -9.38
N LEU A 256 12.51 -10.25 -9.64
CA LEU A 256 11.37 -10.88 -8.97
C LEU A 256 11.64 -12.36 -8.67
N ALA A 257 11.13 -12.84 -7.55
CA ALA A 257 10.98 -14.25 -7.30
C ALA A 257 9.81 -14.77 -8.16
N PRO A 258 10.06 -15.71 -9.10
CA PRO A 258 9.03 -16.20 -10.04
C PRO A 258 8.04 -17.14 -9.34
N THR A 259 7.32 -16.61 -8.36
CA THR A 259 6.31 -17.33 -7.58
C THR A 259 4.98 -17.41 -8.32
N TRP A 260 4.09 -18.24 -7.81
CA TRP A 260 2.71 -18.32 -8.29
C TRP A 260 2.00 -16.95 -8.37
N GLU A 261 2.30 -16.01 -7.46
CA GLU A 261 1.70 -14.66 -7.53
C GLU A 261 2.16 -13.87 -8.75
N VAL A 262 3.41 -14.07 -9.19
CA VAL A 262 3.94 -13.47 -10.42
C VAL A 262 3.27 -14.10 -11.65
N GLU A 263 3.10 -15.43 -11.66
CA GLU A 263 2.38 -16.11 -12.76
C GLU A 263 0.95 -15.57 -12.90
N MET A 264 0.21 -15.47 -11.78
CA MET A 264 -1.16 -14.93 -11.79
C MET A 264 -1.21 -13.45 -12.19
N GLU A 265 -0.21 -12.67 -11.80
CA GLU A 265 -0.11 -11.26 -12.23
C GLU A 265 0.12 -11.16 -13.74
N LEU A 266 0.99 -11.99 -14.29
CA LEU A 266 1.29 -11.98 -15.72
C LEU A 266 0.13 -12.50 -16.57
N LEU A 267 -0.63 -13.49 -16.09
CA LEU A 267 -1.77 -14.05 -16.80
C LEU A 267 -2.90 -13.03 -17.06
N GLN A 268 -3.04 -12.00 -16.22
CA GLN A 268 -4.05 -10.96 -16.45
C GLN A 268 -3.80 -10.12 -17.71
N TYR A 269 -2.56 -10.10 -18.21
CA TYR A 269 -2.19 -9.33 -19.41
C TYR A 269 -2.42 -10.12 -20.71
N ASN A 270 -2.88 -11.38 -20.63
CA ASN A 270 -3.18 -12.24 -21.78
C ASN A 270 -2.00 -12.35 -22.76
N ASP A 271 -2.27 -12.14 -24.05
CA ASP A 271 -1.32 -12.18 -25.15
C ASP A 271 -0.51 -10.89 -25.35
N TRP A 272 -0.67 -9.90 -24.45
CA TRP A 272 0.08 -8.63 -24.50
C TRP A 272 1.43 -8.69 -23.80
N VAL A 273 1.70 -9.76 -23.06
CA VAL A 273 2.95 -9.95 -22.32
C VAL A 273 3.45 -11.38 -22.52
N GLU A 274 4.67 -11.49 -23.01
CA GLU A 274 5.38 -12.76 -23.17
C GLU A 274 6.56 -12.82 -22.20
N VAL A 275 6.65 -13.89 -21.43
CA VAL A 275 7.81 -14.18 -20.58
C VAL A 275 8.95 -14.71 -21.44
N LEU A 276 10.09 -14.05 -21.42
CA LEU A 276 11.30 -14.47 -22.13
C LEU A 276 12.27 -15.24 -21.20
N ALA A 277 12.34 -14.82 -19.92
CA ALA A 277 13.17 -15.43 -18.88
C ALA A 277 12.55 -15.15 -17.50
N PRO A 278 12.82 -15.98 -16.48
CA PRO A 278 13.55 -17.26 -16.56
C PRO A 278 12.76 -18.36 -17.28
N GLU A 279 13.45 -19.41 -17.71
CA GLU A 279 12.86 -20.51 -18.49
C GLU A 279 11.75 -21.24 -17.72
N GLU A 280 11.91 -21.43 -16.42
CA GLU A 280 10.91 -22.08 -15.57
C GLU A 280 9.60 -21.28 -15.57
N LEU A 281 9.65 -19.96 -15.34
CA LEU A 281 8.46 -19.11 -15.39
C LEU A 281 7.81 -19.13 -16.78
N ARG A 282 8.63 -19.10 -17.86
CA ARG A 282 8.12 -19.23 -19.23
C ARG A 282 7.37 -20.54 -19.44
N ASN A 283 7.91 -21.65 -18.96
CA ASN A 283 7.29 -22.98 -19.09
C ASN A 283 5.98 -23.06 -18.30
N ASN A 284 5.92 -22.49 -17.10
CA ASN A 284 4.70 -22.41 -16.30
C ASN A 284 3.62 -21.60 -17.04
N MET A 285 3.99 -20.48 -17.68
CA MET A 285 3.04 -19.68 -18.48
C MET A 285 2.51 -20.47 -19.69
N ILE A 286 3.37 -21.27 -20.35
CA ILE A 286 2.96 -22.14 -21.46
C ILE A 286 1.96 -23.21 -20.96
N GLU A 287 2.22 -23.80 -19.79
CA GLU A 287 1.30 -24.79 -19.18
C GLU A 287 -0.05 -24.14 -18.85
N HIS A 288 -0.06 -22.97 -18.22
CA HIS A 288 -1.29 -22.23 -17.93
C HIS A 288 -2.08 -21.93 -19.20
N ALA A 289 -1.43 -21.44 -20.25
CA ALA A 289 -2.06 -21.15 -21.54
C ALA A 289 -2.66 -22.42 -22.17
N GLY A 290 -1.94 -23.54 -22.10
CA GLY A 290 -2.42 -24.85 -22.55
C GLY A 290 -3.64 -25.32 -21.78
N ASN A 291 -3.63 -25.18 -20.45
CA ASN A 291 -4.75 -25.54 -19.59
C ASN A 291 -5.98 -24.67 -19.89
N ILE A 292 -5.80 -23.36 -20.03
CA ILE A 292 -6.86 -22.42 -20.43
C ILE A 292 -7.47 -22.85 -21.78
N LEU A 293 -6.62 -23.08 -22.78
CA LEU A 293 -7.08 -23.52 -24.11
C LEU A 293 -7.91 -24.82 -24.05
N ASN A 294 -7.49 -25.78 -23.23
CA ASN A 294 -8.18 -27.04 -23.05
C ASN A 294 -9.57 -26.90 -22.41
N LEU A 295 -9.73 -25.92 -21.48
CA LEU A 295 -11.05 -25.63 -20.88
C LEU A 295 -12.06 -25.20 -21.96
N TYR A 296 -11.64 -24.43 -22.95
CA TYR A 296 -12.51 -23.91 -24.01
C TYR A 296 -12.69 -24.89 -25.18
N LYS A 297 -11.78 -25.88 -25.37
CA LYS A 297 -11.90 -26.86 -26.42
C LYS A 297 -12.78 -28.08 -26.05
N ASN A 298 -12.93 -28.36 -24.74
CA ASN A 298 -13.68 -29.47 -24.23
C ASN A 298 -15.15 -29.13 -23.89
N THR A 299 -15.60 -27.95 -24.33
CA THR A 299 -17.01 -27.52 -24.29
C THR A 299 -17.66 -27.72 -25.66
#